data_32fa5109129b036d508f3b29e839b857
#
_entry.id   32fa5109129b036d508f3b29e839b857
#
_cell.length_a   1.000
_cell.length_b   1.000
_cell.length_c   1.000
_cell.angle_alpha   90.00
_cell.angle_beta   90.00
_cell.angle_gamma   90.00
#
_symmetry.space_group_name_H-M   'P 1'
#
loop_
_entity.id
_entity.type
_entity.pdbx_description
1 polymer ?
#
loop_
_entity_poly.entity_id
_entity_poly.type
_entity_poly.pdbx_seq_one_letter_code
_entity_poly.pdbx_strand_id
1 'polypeptide(L)'
;MLLAKKNNLKNEKGMMNMNRNRNILSAVVLCSMVSAMITGCAGTNSASADVNSQSTESKSDIVTISESPSTTEVTEKDEASKTPEVKSPKYVFLFIGDGMSYPQFQAASDYLGALDDPDYQQAEPSIGYEDRNGAVLNGPSLLNFMNFEAAGSAVTYDSCSFAPDSASTATSIATGHKTYSGMINVDETGTKQFETIAEKLHDQKNMKIGVISSVNLNHATPAAFYAHQASRNDYYEIGLELVDSGFEYFAGGGLKKVTGPDKDKENLYDIAEEAGYKVTFTQEDAEKIKAEDEKVILIDENLADSDAMEYEIDRSEDVWCLADYVDKGIEVLDNENGFFMMCEGGKIDWACHANDAGSTINDTLALENAVQVAVDFSLEHPDETLILVTGDHETGGLTIGYAGTDYDTYLTNLSSQKISYSRFDEQYMAKYKENGTSFEDAMKDVETLFGLKMNGDQSDKLLLTEYEINRLKSAYELAMTEYSAESYNQEEYVMYGTYNPFSVTITHILNNKSGIDFTSYSHTGLPVGVFANGFGASEFNGYYDNTEIYNKMAKLLNIQ
;
A
#
# COMPACT_ATOMS: atom_id res chain seq x y z
N MET A 1 51.29 -11.55 29.46
CA MET A 1 50.13 -10.66 29.27
C MET A 1 50.56 -9.27 28.77
N LEU A 2 51.55 -9.19 27.87
CA LEU A 2 52.11 -7.93 27.33
C LEU A 2 52.49 -8.03 25.83
N LEU A 3 52.04 -9.09 25.14
CA LEU A 3 52.32 -9.33 23.71
C LEU A 3 51.09 -9.30 22.81
N ALA A 4 49.86 -9.08 23.37
CA ALA A 4 48.62 -9.03 22.62
C ALA A 4 48.12 -7.60 22.26
N LYS A 5 48.81 -6.54 22.69
CA LYS A 5 48.42 -5.13 22.44
C LYS A 5 49.18 -4.44 21.29
N LYS A 6 50.07 -5.12 20.58
CA LYS A 6 50.87 -4.50 19.49
C LYS A 6 50.37 -4.83 18.06
N ASN A 7 49.43 -5.75 17.90
CA ASN A 7 48.91 -6.13 16.56
C ASN A 7 47.62 -5.43 16.12
N ASN A 8 46.90 -4.74 17.02
CA ASN A 8 45.67 -4.02 16.63
C ASN A 8 45.90 -2.58 16.13
N LEU A 9 47.07 -2.02 16.25
CA LEU A 9 47.36 -0.66 15.78
C LEU A 9 47.95 -0.58 14.36
N LYS A 10 48.17 -1.71 13.69
CA LYS A 10 48.62 -1.75 12.28
C LYS A 10 47.47 -1.96 11.27
N ASN A 11 46.31 -2.48 11.69
CA ASN A 11 45.19 -2.71 10.78
C ASN A 11 44.30 -1.46 10.58
N GLU A 12 44.22 -0.54 11.53
CA GLU A 12 43.42 0.69 11.35
C GLU A 12 44.05 1.73 10.41
N LYS A 13 45.38 1.70 10.19
CA LYS A 13 46.03 2.59 9.21
C LYS A 13 46.02 2.07 7.77
N GLY A 14 45.69 0.81 7.56
CA GLY A 14 45.53 0.20 6.21
C GLY A 14 44.19 0.48 5.57
N MET A 15 43.10 0.58 6.35
CA MET A 15 41.76 0.81 5.83
C MET A 15 41.46 2.29 5.50
N MET A 16 42.18 3.24 6.13
CA MET A 16 41.96 4.67 5.87
C MET A 16 42.56 5.18 4.56
N ASN A 17 43.46 4.43 3.93
CA ASN A 17 44.10 4.82 2.66
C ASN A 17 43.46 4.18 1.41
N MET A 18 42.56 3.20 1.54
CA MET A 18 41.86 2.61 0.39
C MET A 18 40.63 3.37 -0.03
N ASN A 19 39.97 4.12 0.88
CA ASN A 19 38.78 4.91 0.55
C ASN A 19 39.06 6.28 -0.09
N ARG A 20 40.32 6.71 -0.17
CA ARG A 20 40.67 8.02 -0.76
C ARG A 20 40.95 7.96 -2.27
N ASN A 21 41.18 6.77 -2.84
CA ASN A 21 41.51 6.59 -4.27
C ASN A 21 40.33 6.11 -5.13
N ARG A 22 39.16 5.83 -4.56
CA ARG A 22 37.98 5.42 -5.33
C ARG A 22 37.13 6.59 -5.83
N ASN A 23 37.26 7.77 -5.24
CA ASN A 23 36.45 8.95 -5.61
C ASN A 23 37.06 9.85 -6.69
N ILE A 24 38.20 9.49 -7.28
CA ILE A 24 38.85 10.29 -8.35
C ILE A 24 38.72 9.64 -9.73
N LEU A 25 38.30 8.36 -9.83
CA LEU A 25 38.15 7.69 -11.14
C LEU A 25 36.73 7.73 -11.73
N SER A 26 35.74 8.17 -10.96
CA SER A 26 34.35 8.26 -11.46
C SER A 26 33.99 9.61 -12.13
N ALA A 27 34.88 10.58 -12.13
CA ALA A 27 34.60 11.92 -12.65
C ALA A 27 35.12 12.20 -14.07
N VAL A 28 35.78 11.25 -14.74
CA VAL A 28 36.47 11.50 -16.04
C VAL A 28 35.85 10.74 -17.21
N VAL A 29 34.84 9.87 -17.00
CA VAL A 29 34.22 9.07 -18.09
C VAL A 29 32.86 9.61 -18.58
N LEU A 30 32.34 10.69 -18.02
CA LEU A 30 31.00 11.22 -18.39
C LEU A 30 31.01 12.46 -19.31
N CYS A 31 32.12 12.77 -19.99
CA CYS A 31 32.23 13.97 -20.83
C CYS A 31 32.58 13.74 -22.31
N SER A 32 32.42 12.54 -22.88
CA SER A 32 32.83 12.29 -24.28
C SER A 32 31.84 11.51 -25.16
N MET A 33 30.53 11.53 -24.88
CA MET A 33 29.53 10.95 -25.79
C MET A 33 28.28 11.83 -26.01
N VAL A 34 28.45 13.12 -26.28
CA VAL A 34 27.40 13.96 -26.85
C VAL A 34 28.04 14.87 -27.89
N SER A 35 28.41 14.32 -29.05
CA SER A 35 28.70 15.12 -30.26
C SER A 35 28.87 14.17 -31.45
N ALA A 36 27.76 13.63 -31.97
CA ALA A 36 27.66 13.18 -33.36
C ALA A 36 26.23 12.67 -33.60
N MET A 37 25.35 13.54 -34.10
CA MET A 37 24.24 13.23 -35.00
C MET A 37 23.39 14.51 -35.24
N ILE A 38 23.97 15.48 -35.96
CA ILE A 38 23.19 16.46 -36.72
C ILE A 38 23.93 16.64 -38.04
N THR A 39 23.56 15.89 -39.06
CA THR A 39 23.72 16.31 -40.48
C THR A 39 22.87 15.37 -41.34
N GLY A 40 21.99 16.00 -42.11
CA GLY A 40 21.51 15.42 -43.35
C GLY A 40 20.04 15.06 -43.42
N CYS A 41 19.20 16.01 -43.87
CA CYS A 41 18.51 15.91 -45.14
C CYS A 41 17.68 17.17 -45.39
N ALA A 42 18.16 18.00 -46.28
CA ALA A 42 17.39 19.03 -46.97
C ALA A 42 16.92 18.46 -48.31
N GLY A 43 15.70 18.81 -48.72
CA GLY A 43 15.24 18.59 -50.11
C GLY A 43 13.71 18.41 -50.17
N THR A 44 13.02 19.46 -50.33
CA THR A 44 12.33 20.10 -51.48
C THR A 44 10.89 19.68 -51.75
N ASN A 45 10.09 20.77 -51.86
CA ASN A 45 8.93 21.07 -52.73
C ASN A 45 7.50 20.73 -52.25
N SER A 46 6.86 21.80 -51.77
CA SER A 46 5.78 22.60 -52.37
C SER A 46 4.54 21.88 -52.92
N ALA A 47 3.42 22.08 -52.22
CA ALA A 47 2.14 22.40 -52.88
C ALA A 47 1.21 23.07 -51.86
N SER A 48 0.88 24.31 -52.18
CA SER A 48 -0.10 25.17 -51.54
C SER A 48 -1.53 24.69 -51.83
N ALA A 49 -2.39 24.71 -50.82
CA ALA A 49 -3.82 24.80 -51.01
C ALA A 49 -4.40 25.69 -49.91
N ASP A 50 -4.84 26.88 -50.32
CA ASP A 50 -5.64 27.82 -49.56
C ASP A 50 -6.97 27.19 -49.14
N VAL A 51 -7.33 27.28 -47.87
CA VAL A 51 -8.73 27.25 -47.43
C VAL A 51 -8.96 28.35 -46.42
N ASN A 52 -9.83 29.20 -46.85
CA ASN A 52 -10.40 30.42 -46.28
C ASN A 52 -10.97 30.19 -44.86
N SER A 53 -10.51 30.97 -43.90
CA SER A 53 -11.08 31.07 -42.56
C SER A 53 -12.14 32.18 -42.55
N GLN A 54 -13.40 31.81 -42.33
CA GLN A 54 -14.42 32.76 -41.86
C GLN A 54 -14.58 32.62 -40.35
N SER A 55 -14.17 33.68 -39.67
CA SER A 55 -14.46 33.92 -38.25
C SER A 55 -15.91 34.40 -38.10
N THR A 56 -16.71 33.71 -37.32
CA THR A 56 -17.98 34.24 -36.80
C THR A 56 -17.80 34.61 -35.34
N GLU A 57 -17.74 35.92 -35.08
CA GLU A 57 -17.91 36.48 -33.73
C GLU A 57 -19.35 36.31 -33.27
N SER A 58 -19.58 35.67 -32.14
CA SER A 58 -20.85 35.73 -31.41
C SER A 58 -20.71 36.74 -30.26
N LYS A 59 -21.42 37.84 -30.37
CA LYS A 59 -21.61 38.85 -29.32
C LYS A 59 -22.55 38.27 -28.25
N SER A 60 -22.11 38.26 -27.00
CA SER A 60 -22.97 38.07 -25.83
C SER A 60 -23.58 39.41 -25.43
N ASP A 61 -24.89 39.50 -25.48
CA ASP A 61 -25.66 40.66 -25.01
C ASP A 61 -25.70 40.67 -23.47
N ILE A 62 -25.15 41.74 -22.89
CA ILE A 62 -25.27 42.04 -21.46
C ILE A 62 -26.64 42.72 -21.27
N VAL A 63 -27.54 42.06 -20.53
CA VAL A 63 -28.78 42.65 -20.07
C VAL A 63 -28.54 43.40 -18.78
N THR A 64 -28.58 44.74 -18.85
CA THR A 64 -28.56 45.62 -17.69
C THR A 64 -29.97 45.78 -17.14
N ILE A 65 -30.22 45.32 -15.91
CA ILE A 65 -31.48 45.57 -15.19
C ILE A 65 -31.28 46.78 -14.29
N SER A 66 -32.07 47.84 -14.54
CA SER A 66 -32.09 49.06 -13.74
C SER A 66 -32.87 48.87 -12.44
N GLU A 67 -32.28 49.30 -11.34
CA GLU A 67 -32.93 49.43 -10.03
C GLU A 67 -33.92 50.60 -10.01
N SER A 68 -35.02 50.42 -9.31
CA SER A 68 -35.78 51.49 -8.69
C SER A 68 -36.27 51.08 -7.29
N PRO A 69 -36.14 51.92 -6.29
CA PRO A 69 -36.36 51.54 -4.90
C PRO A 69 -37.80 51.68 -4.46
N SER A 70 -38.36 50.66 -3.83
CA SER A 70 -39.58 50.77 -3.05
C SER A 70 -39.27 50.51 -1.59
N THR A 71 -39.30 51.55 -0.78
CA THR A 71 -39.25 51.52 0.67
C THR A 71 -40.52 50.90 1.23
N THR A 72 -40.41 49.79 1.94
CA THR A 72 -41.42 49.30 2.87
C THR A 72 -40.75 49.04 4.21
N GLU A 73 -41.14 49.80 5.21
CA GLU A 73 -40.79 49.57 6.61
C GLU A 73 -41.29 48.20 7.05
N VAL A 74 -40.37 47.36 7.53
CA VAL A 74 -40.72 46.12 8.22
C VAL A 74 -40.10 46.20 9.62
N THR A 75 -40.95 46.17 10.60
CA THR A 75 -40.65 46.15 12.03
C THR A 75 -39.73 44.99 12.36
N GLU A 76 -38.62 45.31 13.01
CA GLU A 76 -37.71 44.36 13.65
C GLU A 76 -38.46 43.52 14.69
N LYS A 77 -38.52 42.21 14.44
CA LYS A 77 -38.63 41.19 15.46
C LYS A 77 -37.25 40.56 15.60
N ASP A 78 -36.71 40.67 16.81
CA ASP A 78 -35.55 39.91 17.25
C ASP A 78 -35.77 38.40 17.07
N GLU A 79 -35.42 37.85 15.94
CA GLU A 79 -35.06 36.46 15.83
C GLU A 79 -33.54 36.37 15.95
N ALA A 80 -33.10 35.80 17.08
CA ALA A 80 -31.72 35.45 17.30
C ALA A 80 -31.28 34.63 16.07
N SER A 81 -30.38 35.19 15.27
CA SER A 81 -29.72 34.53 14.14
C SER A 81 -28.99 33.32 14.70
N LYS A 82 -29.61 32.14 14.63
CA LYS A 82 -28.86 30.90 14.70
C LYS A 82 -27.96 30.90 13.48
N THR A 83 -26.67 31.04 13.67
CA THR A 83 -25.66 30.71 12.68
C THR A 83 -26.02 29.32 12.12
N PRO A 84 -26.09 29.10 10.80
CA PRO A 84 -26.35 27.78 10.29
C PRO A 84 -25.32 26.82 10.90
N GLU A 85 -25.78 25.79 11.55
CA GLU A 85 -24.92 24.72 12.06
C GLU A 85 -24.22 24.11 10.83
N VAL A 86 -22.92 24.31 10.73
CA VAL A 86 -22.14 23.74 9.62
C VAL A 86 -22.12 22.24 9.85
N LYS A 87 -22.86 21.49 9.04
CA LYS A 87 -22.88 20.04 9.10
C LYS A 87 -21.46 19.52 8.84
N SER A 88 -21.01 18.56 9.61
CA SER A 88 -19.80 17.79 9.42
C SER A 88 -20.11 16.30 9.50
N PRO A 89 -19.30 15.42 8.89
CA PRO A 89 -19.52 13.99 9.06
C PRO A 89 -19.35 13.59 10.53
N LYS A 90 -20.19 12.68 10.98
CA LYS A 90 -20.13 12.08 12.31
C LYS A 90 -19.23 10.85 12.33
N TYR A 91 -19.21 10.11 11.23
CA TYR A 91 -18.44 8.90 11.07
C TYR A 91 -17.48 9.06 9.90
N VAL A 92 -16.21 8.80 10.14
CA VAL A 92 -15.16 8.89 9.12
C VAL A 92 -14.38 7.60 9.10
N PHE A 93 -14.36 6.96 7.94
CA PHE A 93 -13.51 5.82 7.65
C PHE A 93 -12.42 6.25 6.67
N LEU A 94 -11.17 5.98 7.00
CA LEU A 94 -10.02 6.16 6.13
C LEU A 94 -9.32 4.81 5.92
N PHE A 95 -9.45 4.25 4.73
CA PHE A 95 -8.76 3.05 4.33
C PHE A 95 -7.48 3.41 3.57
N ILE A 96 -6.36 2.83 3.97
CA ILE A 96 -5.06 2.99 3.32
C ILE A 96 -4.55 1.62 2.89
N GLY A 97 -4.47 1.38 1.57
CA GLY A 97 -3.70 0.26 1.05
C GLY A 97 -2.24 0.69 0.97
N ASP A 98 -1.40 0.22 1.88
CA ASP A 98 0.04 0.50 1.84
C ASP A 98 0.63 -0.07 0.55
N GLY A 99 1.37 0.74 -0.20
CA GLY A 99 1.91 0.36 -1.49
C GLY A 99 0.88 0.24 -2.64
N MET A 100 -0.39 0.54 -2.39
CA MET A 100 -1.49 0.38 -3.34
C MET A 100 -1.69 1.62 -4.22
N SER A 101 -1.27 1.54 -5.47
CA SER A 101 -1.60 2.52 -6.50
C SER A 101 -2.51 1.90 -7.56
N TYR A 102 -2.69 2.60 -8.68
CA TYR A 102 -3.50 2.15 -9.81
C TYR A 102 -3.19 0.73 -10.29
N PRO A 103 -1.93 0.28 -10.41
CA PRO A 103 -1.65 -1.07 -10.87
C PRO A 103 -2.18 -2.16 -9.94
N GLN A 104 -2.09 -1.97 -8.61
CA GLN A 104 -2.47 -2.98 -7.63
C GLN A 104 -3.97 -3.24 -7.64
N PHE A 105 -4.80 -2.22 -7.46
CA PHE A 105 -6.25 -2.40 -7.47
C PHE A 105 -6.80 -2.71 -8.86
N GLN A 106 -6.15 -2.24 -9.95
CA GLN A 106 -6.54 -2.61 -11.30
C GLN A 106 -6.24 -4.09 -11.56
N ALA A 107 -5.07 -4.61 -11.11
CA ALA A 107 -4.74 -6.03 -11.25
C ALA A 107 -5.75 -6.92 -10.51
N ALA A 108 -6.18 -6.52 -9.31
CA ALA A 108 -7.24 -7.23 -8.56
C ALA A 108 -8.58 -7.21 -9.32
N SER A 109 -8.98 -6.07 -9.85
CA SER A 109 -10.20 -5.88 -10.63
C SER A 109 -10.19 -6.71 -11.94
N ASP A 110 -9.06 -6.68 -12.66
CA ASP A 110 -8.89 -7.45 -13.90
C ASP A 110 -8.84 -8.96 -13.63
N TYR A 111 -8.21 -9.38 -12.52
CA TYR A 111 -8.18 -10.78 -12.10
C TYR A 111 -9.58 -11.31 -11.80
N LEU A 112 -10.40 -10.57 -11.06
CA LEU A 112 -11.79 -10.94 -10.80
C LEU A 112 -12.59 -11.01 -12.11
N GLY A 113 -12.44 -10.02 -12.99
CA GLY A 113 -13.09 -10.02 -14.30
C GLY A 113 -12.68 -11.21 -15.16
N ALA A 114 -11.41 -11.61 -15.10
CA ALA A 114 -10.92 -12.81 -15.80
C ALA A 114 -11.48 -14.12 -15.21
N LEU A 115 -11.68 -14.20 -13.90
CA LEU A 115 -12.30 -15.37 -13.25
C LEU A 115 -13.80 -15.50 -13.59
N ASP A 116 -14.50 -14.37 -13.71
CA ASP A 116 -15.93 -14.32 -14.03
C ASP A 116 -16.21 -14.52 -15.53
N ASP A 117 -15.20 -14.42 -16.39
CA ASP A 117 -15.33 -14.53 -17.83
C ASP A 117 -15.03 -15.96 -18.32
N PRO A 118 -16.05 -16.74 -18.71
CA PRO A 118 -15.85 -18.13 -19.15
C PRO A 118 -15.07 -18.23 -20.47
N ASP A 119 -15.02 -17.17 -21.27
CA ASP A 119 -14.37 -17.12 -22.57
C ASP A 119 -12.99 -16.45 -22.52
N TYR A 120 -12.54 -15.98 -21.34
CA TYR A 120 -11.27 -15.25 -21.17
C TYR A 120 -10.08 -15.98 -21.77
N GLN A 121 -9.96 -17.27 -21.54
CA GLN A 121 -8.86 -18.12 -22.03
C GLN A 121 -8.83 -18.27 -23.56
N GLN A 122 -9.90 -17.92 -24.24
CA GLN A 122 -10.03 -18.02 -25.70
C GLN A 122 -9.83 -16.68 -26.41
N ALA A 123 -9.83 -15.57 -25.67
CA ALA A 123 -9.73 -14.21 -26.20
C ALA A 123 -8.29 -13.70 -26.30
N GLU A 124 -7.34 -14.54 -26.70
CA GLU A 124 -5.92 -14.18 -26.82
C GLU A 124 -5.70 -13.06 -27.85
N PRO A 125 -5.17 -11.87 -27.48
CA PRO A 125 -5.01 -10.73 -28.38
C PRO A 125 -4.01 -10.95 -29.51
N SER A 126 -3.00 -11.80 -29.32
CA SER A 126 -1.99 -12.17 -30.33
C SER A 126 -2.55 -13.05 -31.45
N ILE A 127 -3.68 -13.73 -31.20
CA ILE A 127 -4.37 -14.52 -32.20
C ILE A 127 -5.18 -13.61 -33.13
N GLY A 128 -5.12 -13.85 -34.45
CA GLY A 128 -5.93 -13.11 -35.42
C GLY A 128 -7.42 -13.21 -35.11
N TYR A 129 -8.18 -12.15 -35.39
CA TYR A 129 -9.62 -12.08 -35.05
C TYR A 129 -10.43 -13.25 -35.65
N GLU A 130 -9.97 -13.83 -36.73
CA GLU A 130 -10.63 -14.99 -37.40
C GLU A 130 -10.54 -16.28 -36.57
N ASP A 131 -9.53 -16.39 -35.71
CA ASP A 131 -9.26 -17.55 -34.88
C ASP A 131 -9.85 -17.45 -33.45
N ARG A 132 -10.37 -16.29 -33.09
CA ARG A 132 -10.95 -16.05 -31.74
C ARG A 132 -12.35 -16.63 -31.56
N ASN A 133 -12.94 -17.21 -32.59
CA ASN A 133 -14.31 -17.77 -32.56
C ASN A 133 -15.41 -16.81 -32.05
N GLY A 134 -15.18 -15.50 -32.14
CA GLY A 134 -16.06 -14.47 -31.61
C GLY A 134 -15.98 -14.25 -30.10
N ALA A 135 -14.97 -14.82 -29.42
CA ALA A 135 -14.73 -14.55 -28.02
C ALA A 135 -14.44 -13.06 -27.79
N VAL A 136 -15.08 -12.50 -26.78
CA VAL A 136 -14.99 -11.07 -26.41
C VAL A 136 -14.78 -10.98 -24.90
N LEU A 137 -13.76 -10.22 -24.48
CA LEU A 137 -13.51 -9.96 -23.07
C LEU A 137 -14.67 -9.18 -22.43
N ASN A 138 -15.23 -9.66 -21.32
CA ASN A 138 -16.30 -8.99 -20.59
C ASN A 138 -15.81 -7.74 -19.86
N GLY A 139 -14.54 -7.64 -19.54
CA GLY A 139 -13.89 -6.53 -18.86
C GLY A 139 -13.62 -6.82 -17.38
N PRO A 140 -13.10 -5.83 -16.64
CA PRO A 140 -12.81 -5.97 -15.21
C PRO A 140 -14.08 -6.07 -14.36
N SER A 141 -14.00 -6.75 -13.23
CA SER A 141 -14.98 -6.65 -12.14
C SER A 141 -14.50 -5.58 -11.18
N LEU A 142 -15.12 -4.40 -11.23
CA LEU A 142 -14.67 -3.24 -10.45
C LEU A 142 -14.83 -3.50 -8.95
N LEU A 143 -13.78 -3.20 -8.19
CA LEU A 143 -13.83 -3.22 -6.74
C LEU A 143 -14.85 -2.18 -6.23
N ASN A 144 -15.44 -2.41 -5.05
CA ASN A 144 -16.52 -1.59 -4.53
C ASN A 144 -16.17 -0.09 -4.49
N PHE A 145 -14.98 0.27 -4.01
CA PHE A 145 -14.54 1.65 -3.91
C PHE A 145 -14.26 2.33 -5.26
N MET A 146 -14.01 1.57 -6.32
CA MET A 146 -13.84 2.13 -7.68
C MET A 146 -15.16 2.70 -8.24
N ASN A 147 -16.30 2.37 -7.62
CA ASN A 147 -17.62 2.90 -7.95
C ASN A 147 -18.07 4.06 -7.04
N PHE A 148 -17.21 4.59 -6.17
CA PHE A 148 -17.54 5.68 -5.26
C PHE A 148 -17.85 6.99 -6.01
N GLU A 149 -18.59 7.91 -5.35
CA GLU A 149 -19.09 9.15 -5.94
C GLU A 149 -17.96 10.08 -6.44
N ALA A 150 -16.80 10.02 -5.82
CA ALA A 150 -15.65 10.84 -6.17
C ALA A 150 -14.40 9.99 -6.38
N ALA A 151 -13.63 10.35 -7.40
CA ALA A 151 -12.34 9.77 -7.72
C ALA A 151 -11.32 10.87 -8.02
N GLY A 152 -10.25 10.90 -7.24
CA GLY A 152 -9.12 11.80 -7.40
C GLY A 152 -7.81 11.03 -7.52
N SER A 153 -6.72 11.78 -7.60
CA SER A 153 -5.36 11.26 -7.59
C SER A 153 -4.48 12.14 -6.73
N ALA A 154 -3.56 11.53 -5.98
CA ALA A 154 -2.59 12.25 -5.18
C ALA A 154 -1.16 11.89 -5.57
N VAL A 155 -0.27 12.91 -5.67
CA VAL A 155 1.18 12.68 -5.74
C VAL A 155 1.71 12.44 -4.34
N THR A 156 2.72 11.57 -4.23
CA THR A 156 3.11 10.98 -2.93
C THR A 156 4.52 11.37 -2.47
N TYR A 157 5.30 12.10 -3.27
CA TYR A 157 6.68 12.49 -2.93
C TYR A 157 6.81 13.02 -1.49
N ASP A 158 7.96 12.82 -0.87
CA ASP A 158 8.31 13.39 0.42
C ASP A 158 9.37 14.51 0.32
N SER A 159 9.87 15.02 1.43
CA SER A 159 10.84 16.12 1.44
C SER A 159 12.21 15.75 0.85
N CYS A 160 12.48 14.49 0.50
CA CYS A 160 13.78 14.04 -0.02
C CYS A 160 13.71 13.06 -1.18
N SER A 161 12.53 12.48 -1.50
CA SER A 161 12.39 11.44 -2.52
C SER A 161 11.10 11.58 -3.33
N PHE A 162 11.18 11.25 -4.62
CA PHE A 162 9.99 11.00 -5.46
C PHE A 162 9.41 9.59 -5.28
N ALA A 163 10.16 8.68 -4.68
CA ALA A 163 9.71 7.36 -4.26
C ALA A 163 9.81 7.30 -2.72
N PRO A 164 8.81 7.84 -2.00
CA PRO A 164 8.83 8.04 -0.56
C PRO A 164 8.65 6.73 0.20
N ASP A 165 8.82 6.79 1.52
CA ASP A 165 8.47 5.68 2.40
C ASP A 165 7.11 5.90 3.10
N SER A 166 6.56 4.83 3.70
CA SER A 166 5.26 4.86 4.37
C SER A 166 5.22 5.85 5.55
N ALA A 167 6.34 6.10 6.25
CA ALA A 167 6.37 7.04 7.37
C ALA A 167 6.07 8.49 6.92
N SER A 168 6.76 8.93 5.86
CA SER A 168 6.59 10.28 5.31
C SER A 168 5.27 10.47 4.57
N THR A 169 4.77 9.44 3.88
CA THR A 169 3.49 9.52 3.17
C THR A 169 2.31 9.48 4.12
N ALA A 170 2.31 8.59 5.12
CA ALA A 170 1.27 8.58 6.15
C ALA A 170 1.29 9.86 7.00
N THR A 171 2.48 10.43 7.31
CA THR A 171 2.60 11.76 7.92
C THR A 171 1.88 12.82 7.07
N SER A 172 2.05 12.80 5.74
CA SER A 172 1.38 13.74 4.85
C SER A 172 -0.15 13.61 4.90
N ILE A 173 -0.66 12.38 4.96
CA ILE A 173 -2.10 12.08 5.03
C ILE A 173 -2.68 12.41 6.42
N ALA A 174 -1.92 12.16 7.48
CA ALA A 174 -2.38 12.34 8.85
C ALA A 174 -2.26 13.79 9.37
N THR A 175 -1.34 14.61 8.83
CA THR A 175 -1.02 15.94 9.36
C THR A 175 -1.11 17.08 8.36
N GLY A 176 -1.11 16.78 7.06
CA GLY A 176 -1.02 17.79 5.99
C GLY A 176 0.39 18.39 5.82
N HIS A 177 1.42 17.75 6.36
CA HIS A 177 2.81 18.20 6.27
C HIS A 177 3.71 17.15 5.59
N LYS A 178 4.71 17.63 4.85
CA LYS A 178 5.80 16.80 4.35
C LYS A 178 6.88 16.65 5.41
N THR A 179 7.59 15.52 5.38
CA THR A 179 8.78 15.25 6.18
C THR A 179 9.79 14.40 5.39
N TYR A 180 10.92 14.05 5.95
CA TYR A 180 11.86 13.11 5.33
C TYR A 180 11.39 11.66 5.47
N SER A 181 11.80 10.82 4.50
CA SER A 181 11.63 9.37 4.62
C SER A 181 12.11 8.87 5.99
N GLY A 182 11.33 7.99 6.61
CA GLY A 182 11.63 7.40 7.91
C GLY A 182 11.19 8.20 9.12
N MET A 183 10.66 9.42 8.95
CA MET A 183 10.17 10.26 10.04
C MET A 183 8.65 10.19 10.17
N ILE A 184 8.13 10.20 11.39
CA ILE A 184 6.70 10.14 11.71
C ILE A 184 6.29 11.43 12.42
N ASN A 185 5.42 12.22 11.80
CA ASN A 185 4.77 13.42 12.34
C ASN A 185 5.72 14.45 12.98
N VAL A 186 6.93 14.55 12.45
CA VAL A 186 7.91 15.58 12.85
C VAL A 186 8.46 16.29 11.61
N ASP A 187 8.95 17.52 11.81
CA ASP A 187 9.60 18.27 10.75
C ASP A 187 10.96 17.66 10.36
N GLU A 188 11.56 18.13 9.26
CA GLU A 188 12.83 17.66 8.74
C GLU A 188 14.01 17.79 9.72
N THR A 189 13.83 18.51 10.83
CA THR A 189 14.82 18.60 11.93
C THR A 189 14.58 17.56 13.04
N GLY A 190 13.45 16.85 13.00
CA GLY A 190 13.03 15.90 14.02
C GLY A 190 12.69 16.54 15.37
N THR A 191 12.39 17.86 15.38
CA THR A 191 12.20 18.59 16.63
C THR A 191 10.81 19.20 16.80
N LYS A 192 10.14 19.55 15.71
CA LYS A 192 8.77 20.07 15.73
C LYS A 192 7.80 18.95 15.40
N GLN A 193 6.91 18.64 16.32
CA GLN A 193 5.83 17.69 16.12
C GLN A 193 4.66 18.32 15.34
N PHE A 194 3.97 17.52 14.55
CA PHE A 194 2.76 17.88 13.82
C PHE A 194 1.58 17.12 14.42
N GLU A 195 0.63 17.81 14.99
CA GLU A 195 -0.60 17.23 15.53
C GLU A 195 -1.40 16.54 14.42
N THR A 196 -1.79 15.30 14.65
CA THR A 196 -2.48 14.46 13.66
C THR A 196 -3.97 14.78 13.57
N ILE A 197 -4.62 14.35 12.48
CA ILE A 197 -6.07 14.44 12.33
C ILE A 197 -6.80 13.66 13.44
N ALA A 198 -6.28 12.49 13.82
CA ALA A 198 -6.88 11.65 14.87
C ALA A 198 -6.83 12.34 16.24
N GLU A 199 -5.68 12.89 16.63
CA GLU A 199 -5.53 13.66 17.86
C GLU A 199 -6.48 14.87 17.89
N LYS A 200 -6.54 15.64 16.80
CA LYS A 200 -7.45 16.79 16.71
C LYS A 200 -8.92 16.39 16.83
N LEU A 201 -9.33 15.29 16.22
CA LEU A 201 -10.71 14.81 16.31
C LEU A 201 -11.04 14.31 17.72
N HIS A 202 -10.11 13.59 18.34
CA HIS A 202 -10.24 13.17 19.72
C HIS A 202 -10.38 14.37 20.67
N ASP A 203 -9.46 15.34 20.60
CA ASP A 203 -9.39 16.46 21.53
C ASP A 203 -10.45 17.54 21.28
N GLN A 204 -10.70 17.89 19.99
CA GLN A 204 -11.57 19.02 19.64
C GLN A 204 -13.04 18.60 19.47
N LYS A 205 -13.32 17.32 19.16
CA LYS A 205 -14.65 16.81 18.84
C LYS A 205 -15.16 15.73 19.81
N ASN A 206 -14.31 15.20 20.68
CA ASN A 206 -14.55 14.01 21.49
C ASN A 206 -15.04 12.82 20.63
N MET A 207 -14.53 12.71 19.40
CA MET A 207 -14.74 11.53 18.58
C MET A 207 -13.87 10.39 19.12
N LYS A 208 -14.40 9.18 19.13
CA LYS A 208 -13.60 8.00 19.40
C LYS A 208 -12.69 7.70 18.22
N ILE A 209 -11.51 7.16 18.49
CA ILE A 209 -10.50 6.86 17.46
C ILE A 209 -10.22 5.37 17.40
N GLY A 210 -10.24 4.83 16.17
CA GLY A 210 -9.81 3.47 15.87
C GLY A 210 -8.64 3.43 14.90
N VAL A 211 -7.67 2.56 15.15
CA VAL A 211 -6.52 2.31 14.29
C VAL A 211 -6.39 0.81 14.08
N ILE A 212 -6.52 0.37 12.82
CA ILE A 212 -6.50 -1.03 12.43
C ILE A 212 -5.38 -1.24 11.41
N SER A 213 -4.65 -2.34 11.48
CA SER A 213 -3.64 -2.66 10.49
C SER A 213 -3.45 -4.16 10.34
N SER A 214 -3.29 -4.63 9.11
CA SER A 214 -2.88 -6.00 8.83
C SER A 214 -1.37 -6.26 9.07
N VAL A 215 -0.57 -5.19 9.26
CA VAL A 215 0.82 -5.28 9.75
C VAL A 215 0.88 -4.87 11.23
N ASN A 216 2.07 -4.62 11.77
CA ASN A 216 2.20 -4.29 13.18
C ASN A 216 1.56 -2.93 13.51
N LEU A 217 0.83 -2.86 14.62
CA LEU A 217 0.15 -1.63 15.05
C LEU A 217 1.12 -0.47 15.31
N ASN A 218 2.38 -0.73 15.65
CA ASN A 218 3.44 0.27 15.78
C ASN A 218 4.36 0.34 14.54
N HIS A 219 3.90 -0.12 13.36
CA HIS A 219 4.52 0.17 12.07
C HIS A 219 4.26 1.61 11.66
N ALA A 220 4.95 2.10 10.62
CA ALA A 220 4.99 3.52 10.27
C ALA A 220 3.61 4.11 9.93
N THR A 221 2.78 3.42 9.14
CA THR A 221 1.50 3.94 8.66
C THR A 221 0.46 4.07 9.78
N PRO A 222 0.17 3.05 10.61
CA PRO A 222 -0.71 3.24 11.76
C PRO A 222 -0.12 4.22 12.78
N ALA A 223 1.21 4.20 13.01
CA ALA A 223 1.90 5.11 13.93
C ALA A 223 1.71 6.59 13.56
N ALA A 224 1.60 6.91 12.27
CA ALA A 224 1.38 8.28 11.81
C ALA A 224 0.03 8.90 12.26
N PHE A 225 -0.86 8.14 12.90
CA PHE A 225 -2.11 8.66 13.43
C PHE A 225 -2.06 8.96 14.93
N TYR A 226 -0.97 8.54 15.65
CA TYR A 226 -0.86 8.72 17.10
C TYR A 226 0.56 8.98 17.62
N ALA A 227 1.61 8.83 16.81
CA ALA A 227 3.01 8.89 17.28
C ALA A 227 3.82 9.99 16.58
N HIS A 228 4.91 10.44 17.24
CA HIS A 228 5.76 11.55 16.80
C HIS A 228 7.23 11.20 17.01
N GLN A 229 7.82 10.43 16.07
CA GLN A 229 9.17 9.93 16.19
C GLN A 229 10.06 10.37 15.02
N ALA A 230 11.31 10.72 15.32
CA ALA A 230 12.30 11.04 14.30
C ALA A 230 12.75 9.81 13.49
N SER A 231 12.39 8.61 13.92
CA SER A 231 12.67 7.34 13.23
C SER A 231 11.51 6.36 13.37
N ARG A 232 11.04 5.83 12.24
CA ARG A 232 10.05 4.74 12.19
C ARG A 232 10.54 3.43 12.83
N ASN A 233 11.83 3.33 13.12
CA ASN A 233 12.42 2.16 13.76
C ASN A 233 12.40 2.22 15.29
N ASP A 234 11.94 3.33 15.87
CA ASP A 234 11.81 3.52 17.31
C ASP A 234 10.53 2.85 17.83
N TYR A 235 10.35 1.56 17.45
CA TYR A 235 9.13 0.77 17.67
C TYR A 235 8.65 0.75 19.12
N TYR A 236 9.56 0.73 20.09
CA TYR A 236 9.18 0.71 21.49
C TYR A 236 8.59 2.06 21.92
N GLU A 237 9.23 3.15 21.52
CA GLU A 237 8.79 4.51 21.78
C GLU A 237 7.45 4.80 21.09
N ILE A 238 7.27 4.34 19.84
CA ILE A 238 5.99 4.38 19.12
C ILE A 238 4.91 3.59 19.88
N GLY A 239 5.25 2.42 20.42
CA GLY A 239 4.32 1.63 21.23
C GLY A 239 3.94 2.31 22.55
N LEU A 240 4.83 3.08 23.17
CA LEU A 240 4.48 3.91 24.33
C LEU A 240 3.50 5.03 23.94
N GLU A 241 3.72 5.70 22.81
CA GLU A 241 2.82 6.75 22.31
C GLU A 241 1.45 6.18 21.90
N LEU A 242 1.38 4.91 21.41
CA LEU A 242 0.10 4.22 21.22
C LEU A 242 -0.70 4.18 22.52
N VAL A 243 -0.08 3.77 23.63
CA VAL A 243 -0.74 3.70 24.95
C VAL A 243 -1.09 5.11 25.46
N ASP A 244 -0.16 6.07 25.32
CA ASP A 244 -0.34 7.44 25.78
C ASP A 244 -1.40 8.22 24.98
N SER A 245 -1.69 7.82 23.72
CA SER A 245 -2.73 8.43 22.89
C SER A 245 -4.10 8.37 23.55
N GLY A 246 -4.33 7.32 24.30
CA GLY A 246 -5.62 7.07 24.94
C GLY A 246 -6.76 6.73 23.98
N PHE A 247 -6.48 6.49 22.70
CA PHE A 247 -7.47 6.12 21.68
C PHE A 247 -8.18 4.82 22.05
N GLU A 248 -9.41 4.66 21.59
CA GLU A 248 -10.31 3.64 22.12
C GLU A 248 -10.13 2.26 21.48
N TYR A 249 -9.63 2.19 20.23
CA TYR A 249 -9.59 0.93 19.50
C TYR A 249 -8.32 0.76 18.69
N PHE A 250 -7.55 -0.28 18.98
CA PHE A 250 -6.43 -0.74 18.17
C PHE A 250 -6.64 -2.22 17.83
N ALA A 251 -6.47 -2.62 16.56
CA ALA A 251 -6.70 -4.01 16.18
C ALA A 251 -5.87 -4.47 14.98
N GLY A 252 -5.60 -5.77 14.92
CA GLY A 252 -4.90 -6.44 13.83
C GLY A 252 -3.58 -7.06 14.26
N GLY A 253 -2.47 -6.71 13.59
CA GLY A 253 -1.16 -7.28 13.90
C GLY A 253 -0.62 -6.90 15.28
N GLY A 254 0.42 -7.61 15.73
CA GLY A 254 1.06 -7.38 17.02
C GLY A 254 1.95 -6.14 17.07
N LEU A 255 2.56 -5.90 18.21
CA LEU A 255 3.55 -4.84 18.40
C LEU A 255 4.98 -5.38 18.22
N LYS A 256 5.81 -4.64 17.50
CA LYS A 256 7.26 -4.93 17.38
C LYS A 256 8.00 -4.43 18.61
N LYS A 257 9.08 -5.15 18.99
CA LYS A 257 9.99 -4.73 20.08
C LYS A 257 9.28 -4.44 21.40
N VAL A 258 8.30 -5.22 21.77
CA VAL A 258 7.44 -5.06 22.96
C VAL A 258 8.21 -4.85 24.27
N THR A 259 9.45 -5.31 24.38
CA THR A 259 10.34 -5.12 25.54
C THR A 259 11.58 -4.30 25.22
N GLY A 260 11.51 -3.47 24.19
CA GLY A 260 12.61 -2.66 23.68
C GLY A 260 13.59 -3.43 22.78
N PRO A 261 14.50 -2.73 22.09
CA PRO A 261 15.45 -3.35 21.17
C PRO A 261 16.42 -4.33 21.86
N ASP A 262 16.80 -4.05 23.11
CA ASP A 262 17.71 -4.87 23.92
C ASP A 262 16.96 -5.87 24.82
N LYS A 263 15.63 -5.92 24.74
CA LYS A 263 14.73 -6.79 25.55
C LYS A 263 14.88 -6.56 27.06
N ASP A 264 15.12 -5.34 27.48
CA ASP A 264 15.38 -4.93 28.86
C ASP A 264 14.38 -3.92 29.42
N LYS A 265 13.38 -3.55 28.62
CA LYS A 265 12.28 -2.65 29.01
C LYS A 265 11.04 -3.43 29.42
N GLU A 266 10.13 -2.77 30.09
CA GLU A 266 8.80 -3.28 30.44
C GLU A 266 8.00 -3.64 29.17
N ASN A 267 7.15 -4.66 29.28
CA ASN A 267 6.37 -5.12 28.12
C ASN A 267 5.26 -4.10 27.79
N LEU A 268 5.18 -3.66 26.54
CA LEU A 268 4.19 -2.70 26.09
C LEU A 268 2.73 -3.14 26.35
N TYR A 269 2.44 -4.42 26.28
CA TYR A 269 1.10 -4.92 26.58
C TYR A 269 0.77 -4.81 28.07
N ASP A 270 1.76 -5.06 28.96
CA ASP A 270 1.56 -4.87 30.41
C ASP A 270 1.32 -3.38 30.74
N ILE A 271 2.09 -2.47 30.10
CA ILE A 271 1.90 -1.02 30.23
C ILE A 271 0.50 -0.61 29.72
N ALA A 272 0.02 -1.18 28.61
CA ALA A 272 -1.31 -0.89 28.08
C ALA A 272 -2.41 -1.36 29.05
N GLU A 273 -2.28 -2.56 29.64
CA GLU A 273 -3.24 -3.03 30.67
C GLU A 273 -3.24 -2.13 31.91
N GLU A 274 -2.07 -1.68 32.38
CA GLU A 274 -1.94 -0.72 33.48
C GLU A 274 -2.57 0.64 33.17
N ALA A 275 -2.55 1.05 31.87
CA ALA A 275 -3.21 2.26 31.38
C ALA A 275 -4.72 2.09 31.13
N GLY A 276 -5.26 0.90 31.41
CA GLY A 276 -6.69 0.60 31.34
C GLY A 276 -7.17 0.00 30.03
N TYR A 277 -6.27 -0.39 29.12
CA TYR A 277 -6.65 -1.15 27.93
C TYR A 277 -7.00 -2.60 28.28
N LYS A 278 -8.01 -3.12 27.61
CA LYS A 278 -8.28 -4.55 27.58
C LYS A 278 -7.56 -5.15 26.37
N VAL A 279 -6.52 -5.94 26.62
CA VAL A 279 -5.72 -6.54 25.57
C VAL A 279 -6.18 -7.97 25.33
N THR A 280 -6.40 -8.36 24.08
CA THR A 280 -6.75 -9.75 23.71
C THR A 280 -5.79 -10.29 22.65
N PHE A 281 -5.54 -11.61 22.70
CA PHE A 281 -4.66 -12.34 21.79
C PHE A 281 -5.34 -13.55 21.17
N THR A 282 -6.65 -13.69 21.35
CA THR A 282 -7.43 -14.77 20.77
C THR A 282 -8.73 -14.24 20.18
N GLN A 283 -9.17 -14.87 19.11
CA GLN A 283 -10.46 -14.56 18.49
C GLN A 283 -11.61 -14.74 19.49
N GLU A 284 -11.58 -15.81 20.31
CA GLU A 284 -12.61 -16.05 21.33
C GLU A 284 -12.74 -14.89 22.34
N ASP A 285 -11.63 -14.25 22.73
CA ASP A 285 -11.67 -13.11 23.65
C ASP A 285 -12.04 -11.82 22.93
N ALA A 286 -11.62 -11.62 21.67
CA ALA A 286 -12.01 -10.49 20.84
C ALA A 286 -13.54 -10.49 20.58
N GLU A 287 -14.17 -11.67 20.39
CA GLU A 287 -15.62 -11.81 20.24
C GLU A 287 -16.41 -11.33 21.48
N LYS A 288 -15.80 -11.39 22.68
CA LYS A 288 -16.41 -10.96 23.95
C LYS A 288 -16.33 -9.45 24.17
N ILE A 289 -15.54 -8.73 23.41
CA ILE A 289 -15.41 -7.28 23.47
C ILE A 289 -16.73 -6.64 23.02
N LYS A 290 -17.12 -5.57 23.73
CA LYS A 290 -18.39 -4.85 23.51
C LYS A 290 -18.20 -3.33 23.61
N ALA A 291 -19.23 -2.60 23.22
CA ALA A 291 -19.27 -1.14 23.24
C ALA A 291 -18.94 -0.48 24.61
N GLU A 292 -19.20 -1.19 25.73
CA GLU A 292 -18.85 -0.72 27.06
C GLU A 292 -17.38 -0.92 27.45
N ASP A 293 -16.59 -1.63 26.65
CA ASP A 293 -15.14 -1.77 26.82
C ASP A 293 -14.49 -0.51 26.18
N GLU A 294 -14.20 0.50 27.01
CA GLU A 294 -13.84 1.84 26.58
C GLU A 294 -12.52 1.94 25.81
N LYS A 295 -11.56 1.06 26.12
CA LYS A 295 -10.22 1.01 25.50
C LYS A 295 -9.79 -0.42 25.26
N VAL A 296 -9.53 -0.77 24.01
CA VAL A 296 -9.20 -2.16 23.64
C VAL A 296 -8.03 -2.22 22.66
N ILE A 297 -7.21 -3.27 22.80
CA ILE A 297 -6.18 -3.66 21.84
C ILE A 297 -6.44 -5.13 21.47
N LEU A 298 -6.83 -5.38 20.24
CA LEU A 298 -7.14 -6.71 19.72
C LEU A 298 -6.01 -7.17 18.81
N ILE A 299 -5.19 -8.11 19.29
CA ILE A 299 -4.09 -8.69 18.51
C ILE A 299 -4.58 -9.97 17.88
N ASP A 300 -4.32 -10.14 16.58
CA ASP A 300 -4.67 -11.33 15.82
C ASP A 300 -4.05 -12.59 16.45
N GLU A 301 -4.83 -13.68 16.51
CA GLU A 301 -4.40 -14.94 17.09
C GLU A 301 -3.33 -15.65 16.25
N ASN A 302 -3.35 -15.45 14.92
CA ASN A 302 -2.51 -16.13 13.96
C ASN A 302 -1.47 -15.17 13.35
N LEU A 303 -0.58 -14.67 14.20
CA LEU A 303 0.51 -13.82 13.72
C LEU A 303 1.53 -14.63 12.92
N ALA A 304 1.95 -14.04 11.81
CA ALA A 304 2.98 -14.54 10.91
C ALA A 304 4.01 -13.44 10.64
N ASP A 305 4.94 -13.64 9.77
CA ASP A 305 5.89 -12.66 9.22
C ASP A 305 6.08 -11.40 10.09
N SER A 306 7.03 -11.47 11.02
CA SER A 306 7.38 -10.36 11.92
C SER A 306 6.25 -9.87 12.85
N ASP A 307 5.41 -10.76 13.33
CA ASP A 307 4.26 -10.48 14.20
C ASP A 307 3.14 -9.66 13.51
N ALA A 308 3.03 -9.69 12.18
CA ALA A 308 1.89 -9.18 11.41
C ALA A 308 0.79 -10.24 11.26
N MET A 309 -0.40 -9.87 10.80
CA MET A 309 -1.43 -10.84 10.39
C MET A 309 -0.92 -11.73 9.23
N GLU A 310 -1.51 -12.89 9.06
CA GLU A 310 -1.24 -13.73 7.89
C GLU A 310 -1.59 -12.96 6.59
N TYR A 311 -0.95 -13.33 5.46
CA TYR A 311 -1.44 -12.92 4.15
C TYR A 311 -2.82 -13.52 3.91
N GLU A 312 -3.70 -12.79 3.23
CA GLU A 312 -5.06 -13.28 2.96
C GLU A 312 -5.07 -14.64 2.23
N ILE A 313 -4.14 -14.85 1.30
CA ILE A 313 -3.98 -16.14 0.59
C ILE A 313 -3.62 -17.31 1.52
N ASP A 314 -3.07 -17.03 2.68
CA ASP A 314 -2.64 -18.01 3.68
C ASP A 314 -3.67 -18.25 4.78
N ARG A 315 -4.60 -17.32 4.96
CA ARG A 315 -5.58 -17.34 6.04
C ARG A 315 -6.59 -18.47 5.86
N SER A 316 -6.95 -19.11 6.94
CA SER A 316 -8.07 -20.08 6.99
C SER A 316 -9.40 -19.35 7.08
N GLU A 317 -10.45 -19.89 6.45
CA GLU A 317 -11.80 -19.27 6.40
C GLU A 317 -12.45 -19.02 7.77
N ASP A 318 -12.05 -19.76 8.81
CA ASP A 318 -12.56 -19.67 10.19
C ASP A 318 -11.78 -18.67 11.07
N VAL A 319 -10.74 -18.03 10.53
CA VAL A 319 -9.92 -17.02 11.19
C VAL A 319 -10.39 -15.63 10.76
N TRP A 320 -10.44 -14.69 11.71
CA TRP A 320 -10.79 -13.30 11.43
C TRP A 320 -9.89 -12.70 10.35
N CYS A 321 -10.52 -11.94 9.46
CA CYS A 321 -9.86 -11.13 8.44
C CYS A 321 -9.90 -9.65 8.82
N LEU A 322 -9.31 -8.80 7.98
CA LEU A 322 -9.28 -7.35 8.21
C LEU A 322 -10.70 -6.75 8.35
N ALA A 323 -11.68 -7.28 7.63
CA ALA A 323 -13.08 -6.85 7.70
C ALA A 323 -13.72 -7.11 9.07
N ASP A 324 -13.39 -8.24 9.73
CA ASP A 324 -13.93 -8.57 11.05
C ASP A 324 -13.43 -7.57 12.11
N TYR A 325 -12.18 -7.11 12.01
CA TYR A 325 -11.65 -6.05 12.88
C TYR A 325 -12.30 -4.70 12.64
N VAL A 326 -12.70 -4.38 11.40
CA VAL A 326 -13.47 -3.16 11.09
C VAL A 326 -14.88 -3.25 11.68
N ASP A 327 -15.57 -4.37 11.53
CA ASP A 327 -16.91 -4.60 12.09
C ASP A 327 -16.89 -4.50 13.62
N LYS A 328 -15.93 -5.16 14.27
CA LYS A 328 -15.74 -5.07 15.73
C LYS A 328 -15.38 -3.63 16.16
N GLY A 329 -14.59 -2.91 15.38
CA GLY A 329 -14.25 -1.52 15.63
C GLY A 329 -15.48 -0.62 15.61
N ILE A 330 -16.42 -0.83 14.71
CA ILE A 330 -17.71 -0.11 14.69
C ILE A 330 -18.48 -0.37 15.98
N GLU A 331 -18.58 -1.63 16.45
CA GLU A 331 -19.28 -1.98 17.71
C GLU A 331 -18.70 -1.22 18.92
N VAL A 332 -17.38 -1.06 19.00
CA VAL A 332 -16.70 -0.40 20.13
C VAL A 332 -16.77 1.12 20.03
N LEU A 333 -16.64 1.66 18.80
CA LEU A 333 -16.46 3.08 18.56
C LEU A 333 -17.79 3.86 18.42
N ASP A 334 -18.89 3.20 18.00
CA ASP A 334 -20.15 3.93 17.76
C ASP A 334 -20.65 4.59 19.04
N ASN A 335 -20.91 5.90 18.94
CA ASN A 335 -21.33 6.74 20.05
C ASN A 335 -22.01 8.03 19.56
N GLU A 336 -22.52 8.84 20.47
CA GLU A 336 -23.24 10.09 20.14
C GLU A 336 -22.38 11.14 19.41
N ASN A 337 -21.04 11.17 19.66
CA ASN A 337 -20.11 12.11 19.04
C ASN A 337 -19.54 11.59 17.71
N GLY A 338 -19.71 10.31 17.42
CA GLY A 338 -19.14 9.63 16.26
C GLY A 338 -17.70 9.18 16.45
N PHE A 339 -17.10 8.72 15.37
CA PHE A 339 -15.73 8.19 15.40
C PHE A 339 -14.95 8.49 14.12
N PHE A 340 -13.65 8.42 14.23
CA PHE A 340 -12.69 8.31 13.12
C PHE A 340 -12.01 6.95 13.19
N MET A 341 -12.05 6.20 12.11
CA MET A 341 -11.39 4.90 12.00
C MET A 341 -10.43 4.90 10.82
N MET A 342 -9.15 4.68 11.09
CA MET A 342 -8.15 4.37 10.06
C MET A 342 -7.96 2.86 10.00
N CYS A 343 -8.01 2.29 8.80
CA CYS A 343 -7.75 0.87 8.54
C CYS A 343 -6.72 0.73 7.44
N GLU A 344 -5.64 0.02 7.73
CA GLU A 344 -4.54 -0.22 6.81
C GLU A 344 -4.52 -1.66 6.29
N GLY A 345 -4.47 -1.80 4.95
CA GLY A 345 -4.08 -3.03 4.26
C GLY A 345 -2.57 -3.06 4.04
N GLY A 346 -1.80 -3.23 5.10
CA GLY A 346 -0.33 -3.10 5.07
C GLY A 346 0.38 -4.26 4.37
N LYS A 347 -0.26 -5.43 4.27
CA LYS A 347 0.32 -6.62 3.62
C LYS A 347 0.37 -6.48 2.10
N ILE A 348 -0.35 -5.54 1.48
CA ILE A 348 -0.27 -5.24 0.04
C ILE A 348 1.14 -4.79 -0.31
N ASP A 349 1.71 -3.85 0.47
CA ASP A 349 3.08 -3.36 0.30
C ASP A 349 4.11 -4.48 0.42
N TRP A 350 4.01 -5.31 1.47
CA TRP A 350 4.96 -6.40 1.71
C TRP A 350 4.94 -7.44 0.58
N ALA A 351 3.75 -7.76 0.03
CA ALA A 351 3.61 -8.62 -1.13
C ALA A 351 4.24 -7.99 -2.39
N CYS A 352 4.03 -6.68 -2.60
CA CYS A 352 4.63 -5.94 -3.71
C CYS A 352 6.15 -5.87 -3.61
N HIS A 353 6.70 -5.66 -2.42
CA HIS A 353 8.14 -5.71 -2.16
C HIS A 353 8.75 -7.06 -2.54
N ALA A 354 8.04 -8.16 -2.29
CA ALA A 354 8.46 -9.51 -2.67
C ALA A 354 8.13 -9.86 -4.12
N ASN A 355 7.50 -8.95 -4.87
CA ASN A 355 6.98 -9.20 -6.22
C ASN A 355 6.07 -10.45 -6.28
N ASP A 356 5.19 -10.62 -5.32
CA ASP A 356 4.21 -11.70 -5.23
C ASP A 356 2.82 -11.20 -5.65
N ALA A 357 2.49 -11.29 -6.94
CA ALA A 357 1.24 -10.77 -7.48
C ALA A 357 0.00 -11.47 -6.91
N GLY A 358 0.08 -12.77 -6.63
CA GLY A 358 -1.03 -13.52 -6.05
C GLY A 358 -1.37 -13.02 -4.64
N SER A 359 -0.37 -12.84 -3.77
CA SER A 359 -0.58 -12.26 -2.44
C SER A 359 -1.02 -10.80 -2.53
N THR A 360 -0.41 -9.98 -3.39
CA THR A 360 -0.82 -8.57 -3.62
C THR A 360 -2.30 -8.45 -3.95
N ILE A 361 -2.80 -9.28 -4.87
CA ILE A 361 -4.21 -9.26 -5.28
C ILE A 361 -5.11 -9.70 -4.12
N ASN A 362 -4.79 -10.79 -3.41
CA ASN A 362 -5.62 -11.29 -2.32
C ASN A 362 -5.70 -10.28 -1.16
N ASP A 363 -4.59 -9.63 -0.78
CA ASP A 363 -4.59 -8.62 0.27
C ASP A 363 -5.28 -7.31 -0.17
N THR A 364 -5.26 -6.97 -1.47
CA THR A 364 -6.09 -5.88 -2.03
C THR A 364 -7.59 -6.21 -1.91
N LEU A 365 -7.98 -7.45 -2.15
CA LEU A 365 -9.36 -7.91 -1.97
C LEU A 365 -9.77 -7.99 -0.48
N ALA A 366 -8.84 -8.32 0.41
CA ALA A 366 -9.08 -8.23 1.85
C ALA A 366 -9.37 -6.78 2.30
N LEU A 367 -8.65 -5.81 1.76
CA LEU A 367 -8.96 -4.39 1.99
C LEU A 367 -10.32 -4.00 1.41
N GLU A 368 -10.68 -4.46 0.20
CA GLU A 368 -12.02 -4.24 -0.38
C GLU A 368 -13.13 -4.77 0.53
N ASN A 369 -12.96 -5.97 1.10
CA ASN A 369 -13.92 -6.56 2.03
C ASN A 369 -14.06 -5.70 3.30
N ALA A 370 -12.96 -5.14 3.81
CA ALA A 370 -12.99 -4.22 4.93
C ALA A 370 -13.72 -2.90 4.58
N VAL A 371 -13.52 -2.37 3.37
CA VAL A 371 -14.26 -1.22 2.84
C VAL A 371 -15.75 -1.52 2.73
N GLN A 372 -16.13 -2.76 2.35
CA GLN A 372 -17.54 -3.15 2.25
C GLN A 372 -18.29 -3.02 3.59
N VAL A 373 -17.64 -3.33 4.71
CA VAL A 373 -18.24 -3.15 6.05
C VAL A 373 -18.60 -1.67 6.29
N ALA A 374 -17.71 -0.74 5.92
CA ALA A 374 -18.00 0.69 6.04
C ALA A 374 -19.08 1.15 5.07
N VAL A 375 -19.14 0.58 3.87
CA VAL A 375 -20.20 0.85 2.90
C VAL A 375 -21.56 0.41 3.48
N ASP A 376 -21.64 -0.79 4.05
CA ASP A 376 -22.89 -1.30 4.64
C ASP A 376 -23.33 -0.45 5.84
N PHE A 377 -22.39 -0.05 6.71
CA PHE A 377 -22.66 0.90 7.79
C PHE A 377 -23.18 2.25 7.27
N SER A 378 -22.62 2.76 6.19
CA SER A 378 -23.03 4.05 5.59
C SER A 378 -24.46 4.04 5.04
N LEU A 379 -25.01 2.89 4.67
CA LEU A 379 -26.42 2.77 4.23
C LEU A 379 -27.40 3.05 5.38
N GLU A 380 -27.00 2.81 6.63
CA GLU A 380 -27.77 3.14 7.82
C GLU A 380 -27.55 4.60 8.26
N HIS A 381 -26.41 5.23 7.87
CA HIS A 381 -26.00 6.59 8.24
C HIS A 381 -25.61 7.46 7.01
N PRO A 382 -26.47 7.56 5.97
CA PRO A 382 -26.07 8.08 4.65
C PRO A 382 -25.67 9.57 4.64
N ASP A 383 -26.24 10.38 5.55
CA ASP A 383 -25.98 11.83 5.63
C ASP A 383 -24.86 12.20 6.63
N GLU A 384 -24.26 11.22 7.30
CA GLU A 384 -23.35 11.41 8.43
C GLU A 384 -22.01 10.68 8.25
N THR A 385 -21.85 9.85 7.21
CA THR A 385 -20.67 9.02 6.98
C THR A 385 -19.85 9.55 5.82
N LEU A 386 -18.53 9.63 6.01
CA LEU A 386 -17.52 9.82 4.97
C LEU A 386 -16.63 8.58 4.92
N ILE A 387 -16.50 7.98 3.74
CA ILE A 387 -15.58 6.87 3.48
C ILE A 387 -14.53 7.35 2.50
N LEU A 388 -13.26 7.18 2.85
CA LEU A 388 -12.10 7.44 2.00
C LEU A 388 -11.29 6.17 1.80
N VAL A 389 -10.88 5.90 0.56
CA VAL A 389 -9.97 4.80 0.22
C VAL A 389 -8.83 5.37 -0.60
N THR A 390 -7.59 5.16 -0.18
CA THR A 390 -6.39 5.62 -0.89
C THR A 390 -5.23 4.65 -0.69
N GLY A 391 -4.18 4.77 -1.50
CA GLY A 391 -2.85 4.30 -1.12
C GLY A 391 -2.05 5.42 -0.51
N ASP A 392 -0.93 5.10 0.06
CA ASP A 392 0.04 6.07 0.56
C ASP A 392 1.19 6.30 -0.43
N HIS A 393 1.65 5.25 -1.12
CA HIS A 393 2.57 5.24 -2.26
C HIS A 393 2.32 4.02 -3.16
N GLU A 394 3.12 3.84 -4.20
CA GLU A 394 3.17 2.61 -5.00
C GLU A 394 4.41 1.81 -4.64
N THR A 395 4.29 0.48 -4.64
CA THR A 395 5.39 -0.46 -4.37
C THR A 395 5.53 -1.48 -5.48
N GLY A 396 6.79 -1.79 -5.82
CA GLY A 396 7.15 -2.86 -6.74
C GLY A 396 7.18 -2.44 -8.21
N GLY A 397 6.54 -1.35 -8.59
CA GLY A 397 6.39 -0.97 -10.00
C GLY A 397 5.64 -2.03 -10.79
N LEU A 398 4.52 -2.54 -10.22
CA LEU A 398 3.67 -3.54 -10.83
C LEU A 398 3.16 -3.06 -12.19
N THR A 399 3.18 -3.95 -13.18
CA THR A 399 2.59 -3.71 -14.50
C THR A 399 1.68 -4.87 -14.90
N ILE A 400 0.52 -4.53 -15.48
CA ILE A 400 -0.35 -5.48 -16.19
C ILE A 400 0.13 -5.49 -17.64
N GLY A 401 0.99 -6.46 -17.97
CA GLY A 401 1.72 -6.59 -19.21
C GLY A 401 3.14 -7.06 -18.96
N TYR A 402 3.60 -8.03 -19.75
CA TYR A 402 4.94 -8.59 -19.66
C TYR A 402 5.54 -8.76 -21.06
N ALA A 403 6.82 -8.45 -21.23
CA ALA A 403 7.50 -8.53 -22.51
C ALA A 403 7.47 -9.94 -23.15
N GLY A 404 7.39 -10.99 -22.34
CA GLY A 404 7.35 -12.39 -22.81
C GLY A 404 5.98 -12.88 -23.25
N THR A 405 4.91 -12.17 -22.92
CA THR A 405 3.53 -12.47 -23.32
C THR A 405 2.98 -11.47 -24.35
N ASP A 406 3.78 -10.48 -24.72
CA ASP A 406 3.43 -9.45 -25.72
C ASP A 406 2.17 -8.67 -25.28
N TYR A 407 1.04 -8.84 -25.95
CA TYR A 407 -0.26 -8.24 -25.60
C TYR A 407 -1.18 -9.19 -24.83
N ASP A 408 -0.73 -10.44 -24.61
CA ASP A 408 -1.57 -11.46 -23.98
C ASP A 408 -1.44 -11.40 -22.46
N THR A 409 -2.57 -11.55 -21.76
CA THR A 409 -2.65 -11.72 -20.33
C THR A 409 -3.36 -13.03 -19.99
N TYR A 410 -2.92 -13.73 -18.95
CA TYR A 410 -3.46 -15.00 -18.50
C TYR A 410 -3.68 -14.95 -16.98
N LEU A 411 -4.41 -13.91 -16.51
CA LEU A 411 -4.54 -13.59 -15.09
C LEU A 411 -5.09 -14.75 -14.25
N THR A 412 -5.94 -15.60 -14.85
CA THR A 412 -6.45 -16.80 -14.18
C THR A 412 -5.36 -17.79 -13.78
N ASN A 413 -4.13 -17.71 -14.33
CA ASN A 413 -3.00 -18.53 -13.89
C ASN A 413 -2.65 -18.27 -12.41
N LEU A 414 -2.85 -17.03 -11.92
CA LEU A 414 -2.61 -16.66 -10.52
C LEU A 414 -3.49 -17.44 -9.53
N SER A 415 -4.65 -17.95 -9.95
CA SER A 415 -5.50 -18.82 -9.10
C SER A 415 -4.83 -20.15 -8.73
N SER A 416 -3.72 -20.51 -9.39
CA SER A 416 -2.91 -21.68 -9.07
C SER A 416 -2.01 -21.48 -7.84
N GLN A 417 -1.76 -20.23 -7.43
CA GLN A 417 -1.04 -19.93 -6.19
C GLN A 417 -1.94 -20.22 -4.98
N LYS A 418 -1.41 -20.96 -4.01
CA LYS A 418 -2.13 -21.40 -2.80
C LYS A 418 -1.46 -20.97 -1.50
N ILE A 419 -0.35 -20.26 -1.59
CA ILE A 419 0.49 -19.89 -0.47
C ILE A 419 1.29 -18.63 -0.83
N SER A 420 1.53 -17.75 0.14
CA SER A 420 2.44 -16.61 -0.05
C SER A 420 3.89 -17.06 -0.17
N TYR A 421 4.74 -16.17 -0.73
CA TYR A 421 6.19 -16.36 -0.73
C TYR A 421 6.73 -16.56 0.69
N SER A 422 6.23 -15.80 1.67
CA SER A 422 6.69 -15.81 3.05
C SER A 422 6.40 -17.17 3.73
N ARG A 423 5.17 -17.63 3.65
CA ARG A 423 4.79 -18.94 4.20
C ARG A 423 5.50 -20.09 3.50
N PHE A 424 5.75 -19.97 2.19
CA PHE A 424 6.56 -20.93 1.45
C PHE A 424 7.99 -21.00 2.01
N ASP A 425 8.61 -19.86 2.29
CA ASP A 425 9.94 -19.81 2.88
C ASP A 425 9.97 -20.45 4.28
N GLU A 426 9.02 -20.11 5.12
CA GLU A 426 8.95 -20.62 6.50
C GLU A 426 8.68 -22.13 6.55
N GLN A 427 7.76 -22.62 5.74
CA GLN A 427 7.29 -23.99 5.85
C GLN A 427 8.00 -24.98 4.93
N TYR A 428 8.44 -24.54 3.75
CA TYR A 428 9.04 -25.42 2.75
C TYR A 428 10.54 -25.23 2.63
N MET A 429 11.04 -24.02 2.44
CA MET A 429 12.48 -23.79 2.30
C MET A 429 13.25 -24.18 3.56
N ALA A 430 12.71 -23.90 4.74
CA ALA A 430 13.33 -24.35 5.99
C ALA A 430 13.49 -25.88 6.03
N LYS A 431 12.44 -26.64 5.64
CA LYS A 431 12.48 -28.11 5.57
C LYS A 431 13.41 -28.63 4.48
N TYR A 432 13.48 -27.95 3.32
CA TYR A 432 14.39 -28.35 2.24
C TYR A 432 15.85 -28.27 2.69
N LYS A 433 16.22 -27.20 3.40
CA LYS A 433 17.55 -27.04 3.99
C LYS A 433 17.86 -28.12 5.03
N GLU A 434 16.91 -28.39 5.94
CA GLU A 434 17.07 -29.40 6.98
C GLU A 434 17.26 -30.81 6.40
N ASN A 435 16.46 -31.17 5.38
CA ASN A 435 16.42 -32.51 4.82
C ASN A 435 17.36 -32.74 3.64
N GLY A 436 18.00 -31.68 3.10
CA GLY A 436 18.79 -31.75 1.87
C GLY A 436 17.93 -32.18 0.66
N THR A 437 16.70 -31.64 0.57
CA THR A 437 15.73 -31.98 -0.48
C THR A 437 16.31 -31.76 -1.89
N SER A 438 15.99 -32.63 -2.84
CA SER A 438 16.44 -32.43 -4.23
C SER A 438 15.60 -31.35 -4.93
N PHE A 439 16.15 -30.71 -5.96
CA PHE A 439 15.40 -29.75 -6.79
C PHE A 439 14.14 -30.41 -7.38
N GLU A 440 14.29 -31.64 -7.89
CA GLU A 440 13.18 -32.39 -8.50
C GLU A 440 12.05 -32.71 -7.51
N ASP A 441 12.39 -32.89 -6.22
CA ASP A 441 11.37 -33.10 -5.17
C ASP A 441 10.75 -31.76 -4.76
N ALA A 442 11.52 -30.68 -4.61
CA ALA A 442 11.00 -29.35 -4.33
C ALA A 442 10.04 -28.87 -5.44
N MET A 443 10.31 -29.19 -6.69
CA MET A 443 9.42 -28.84 -7.80
C MET A 443 8.05 -29.53 -7.77
N LYS A 444 7.87 -30.63 -7.02
CA LYS A 444 6.54 -31.25 -6.81
C LYS A 444 5.66 -30.39 -5.90
N ASP A 445 6.28 -29.78 -4.90
CA ASP A 445 5.59 -28.83 -4.03
C ASP A 445 5.27 -27.54 -4.80
N VAL A 446 6.21 -27.05 -5.62
CA VAL A 446 5.98 -25.88 -6.52
C VAL A 446 4.82 -26.14 -7.50
N GLU A 447 4.73 -27.34 -8.10
CA GLU A 447 3.60 -27.70 -8.94
C GLU A 447 2.28 -27.71 -8.15
N THR A 448 2.29 -28.22 -6.94
CA THR A 448 1.10 -28.31 -6.08
C THR A 448 0.63 -26.92 -5.61
N LEU A 449 1.57 -26.04 -5.23
CA LEU A 449 1.30 -24.78 -4.53
C LEU A 449 1.21 -23.57 -5.49
N PHE A 450 1.83 -23.65 -6.68
CA PHE A 450 1.88 -22.55 -7.64
C PHE A 450 1.45 -22.97 -9.06
N GLY A 451 1.16 -24.26 -9.28
CA GLY A 451 0.72 -24.78 -10.57
C GLY A 451 1.83 -24.92 -11.62
N LEU A 452 3.07 -24.50 -11.35
CA LEU A 452 4.18 -24.51 -12.30
C LEU A 452 4.72 -25.93 -12.54
N LYS A 453 4.64 -26.43 -13.78
CA LYS A 453 4.89 -27.83 -14.15
C LYS A 453 6.18 -27.98 -14.95
N MET A 454 7.05 -28.91 -14.56
CA MET A 454 8.23 -29.27 -15.36
C MET A 454 7.90 -30.15 -16.56
N ASN A 455 6.78 -30.88 -16.53
CA ASN A 455 6.35 -31.78 -17.60
C ASN A 455 4.84 -31.67 -17.79
N GLY A 456 4.37 -31.74 -19.04
CA GLY A 456 2.94 -31.65 -19.31
C GLY A 456 2.63 -31.42 -20.78
N ASP A 457 1.40 -31.06 -21.08
CA ASP A 457 0.96 -30.67 -22.42
C ASP A 457 1.57 -29.32 -22.81
N GLN A 458 2.01 -29.21 -24.08
CA GLN A 458 2.59 -27.96 -24.59
C GLN A 458 1.59 -26.79 -24.67
N SER A 459 0.30 -27.07 -24.60
CA SER A 459 -0.75 -26.07 -24.54
C SER A 459 -1.01 -25.55 -23.11
N ASP A 460 -0.43 -26.17 -22.07
CA ASP A 460 -0.57 -25.73 -20.70
C ASP A 460 0.25 -24.46 -20.46
N LYS A 461 -0.42 -23.36 -20.12
CA LYS A 461 0.21 -22.05 -19.88
C LYS A 461 1.17 -22.05 -18.68
N LEU A 462 1.00 -22.98 -17.75
CA LEU A 462 1.85 -23.16 -16.57
C LEU A 462 2.99 -24.18 -16.78
N LEU A 463 3.10 -24.76 -17.98
CA LEU A 463 4.25 -25.60 -18.33
C LEU A 463 5.51 -24.74 -18.41
N LEU A 464 6.55 -25.12 -17.67
CA LEU A 464 7.83 -24.43 -17.62
C LEU A 464 8.64 -24.68 -18.91
N THR A 465 9.22 -23.63 -19.46
CA THR A 465 10.23 -23.71 -20.50
C THR A 465 11.57 -24.17 -19.92
N GLU A 466 12.50 -24.63 -20.76
CA GLU A 466 13.87 -24.97 -20.34
C GLU A 466 14.58 -23.77 -19.69
N TYR A 467 14.33 -22.56 -20.18
CA TYR A 467 14.87 -21.32 -19.61
C TYR A 467 14.38 -21.09 -18.17
N GLU A 468 13.08 -21.24 -17.92
CA GLU A 468 12.48 -21.06 -16.59
C GLU A 468 12.94 -22.15 -15.61
N ILE A 469 13.03 -23.41 -16.05
CA ILE A 469 13.56 -24.51 -15.24
C ILE A 469 15.01 -24.21 -14.82
N ASN A 470 15.84 -23.71 -15.74
CA ASN A 470 17.22 -23.36 -15.42
C ASN A 470 17.33 -22.19 -14.45
N ARG A 471 16.45 -21.18 -14.57
CA ARG A 471 16.34 -20.07 -13.57
C ARG A 471 15.99 -20.61 -12.19
N LEU A 472 14.93 -21.43 -12.09
CA LEU A 472 14.50 -22.05 -10.83
C LEU A 472 15.60 -22.91 -10.21
N LYS A 473 16.30 -23.71 -11.02
CA LYS A 473 17.38 -24.55 -10.53
C LYS A 473 18.55 -23.73 -9.97
N SER A 474 18.98 -22.70 -10.68
CA SER A 474 20.06 -21.81 -10.20
C SER A 474 19.65 -21.08 -8.92
N ALA A 475 18.42 -20.59 -8.85
CA ALA A 475 17.88 -19.94 -7.65
C ALA A 475 17.76 -20.92 -6.47
N TYR A 476 17.32 -22.16 -6.71
CA TYR A 476 17.27 -23.22 -5.71
C TYR A 476 18.65 -23.59 -5.16
N GLU A 477 19.62 -23.80 -6.06
CA GLU A 477 21.00 -24.10 -5.66
C GLU A 477 21.59 -22.99 -4.78
N LEU A 478 21.33 -21.71 -5.10
CA LEU A 478 21.73 -20.58 -4.26
C LEU A 478 20.98 -20.57 -2.92
N ALA A 479 19.66 -20.74 -2.94
CA ALA A 479 18.82 -20.76 -1.75
C ALA A 479 19.21 -21.87 -0.75
N MET A 480 19.75 -23.00 -1.23
CA MET A 480 20.21 -24.10 -0.39
C MET A 480 21.58 -23.87 0.25
N THR A 481 22.28 -22.79 -0.10
CA THR A 481 23.55 -22.43 0.53
C THR A 481 23.35 -21.56 1.76
N GLU A 482 24.43 -21.35 2.55
CA GLU A 482 24.54 -20.31 3.58
C GLU A 482 24.79 -18.97 2.87
N TYR A 483 23.71 -18.26 2.48
CA TYR A 483 23.80 -16.95 1.84
C TYR A 483 23.24 -15.85 2.76
N SER A 484 23.67 -14.62 2.51
CA SER A 484 23.07 -13.42 3.08
C SER A 484 22.79 -12.43 1.96
N ALA A 485 21.61 -11.84 1.94
CA ALA A 485 21.23 -10.82 0.96
C ALA A 485 22.20 -9.62 0.97
N GLU A 486 22.85 -9.32 2.12
CA GLU A 486 23.88 -8.30 2.23
C GLU A 486 25.14 -8.62 1.41
N SER A 487 25.35 -9.91 1.07
CA SER A 487 26.50 -10.37 0.28
C SER A 487 26.21 -10.44 -1.22
N TYR A 488 24.98 -10.17 -1.66
CA TYR A 488 24.60 -10.20 -3.07
C TYR A 488 25.42 -9.21 -3.90
N ASN A 489 25.87 -9.67 -5.07
CA ASN A 489 26.37 -8.77 -6.09
C ASN A 489 25.19 -8.03 -6.75
N GLN A 490 25.48 -7.07 -7.63
CA GLN A 490 24.43 -6.28 -8.29
C GLN A 490 23.44 -7.13 -9.11
N GLU A 491 23.91 -8.20 -9.77
CA GLU A 491 23.08 -9.09 -10.57
C GLU A 491 22.12 -9.89 -9.68
N GLU A 492 22.61 -10.47 -8.60
CA GLU A 492 21.81 -11.20 -7.61
C GLU A 492 20.78 -10.28 -6.93
N TYR A 493 21.18 -9.05 -6.58
CA TYR A 493 20.25 -8.07 -6.00
C TYR A 493 19.12 -7.68 -6.99
N VAL A 494 19.44 -7.48 -8.28
CA VAL A 494 18.43 -7.20 -9.31
C VAL A 494 17.50 -8.39 -9.53
N MET A 495 18.01 -9.61 -9.40
CA MET A 495 17.21 -10.82 -9.57
C MET A 495 16.32 -11.17 -8.37
N TYR A 496 16.80 -10.92 -7.14
CA TYR A 496 16.18 -11.48 -5.93
C TYR A 496 15.84 -10.44 -4.85
N GLY A 497 16.26 -9.18 -5.01
CA GLY A 497 16.11 -8.17 -3.95
C GLY A 497 16.84 -8.61 -2.67
N THR A 498 16.14 -8.61 -1.57
CA THR A 498 16.60 -9.16 -0.29
C THR A 498 15.91 -10.47 0.09
N TYR A 499 15.16 -11.04 -0.85
CA TYR A 499 14.30 -12.21 -0.64
C TYR A 499 15.03 -13.53 -0.90
N ASN A 500 14.39 -14.65 -0.54
CA ASN A 500 14.89 -15.97 -0.86
C ASN A 500 14.90 -16.16 -2.39
N PRO A 501 16.05 -16.54 -2.99
CA PRO A 501 16.15 -16.66 -4.45
C PRO A 501 15.13 -17.61 -5.07
N PHE A 502 14.80 -18.71 -4.39
CA PHE A 502 13.89 -19.71 -4.95
C PHE A 502 12.44 -19.24 -4.94
N SER A 503 11.93 -18.77 -3.79
CA SER A 503 10.53 -18.31 -3.67
C SER A 503 10.26 -17.11 -4.57
N VAL A 504 11.14 -16.09 -4.61
CA VAL A 504 10.96 -14.94 -5.49
C VAL A 504 11.08 -15.30 -6.98
N THR A 505 11.87 -16.31 -7.34
CA THR A 505 11.92 -16.78 -8.72
C THR A 505 10.63 -17.53 -9.11
N ILE A 506 10.02 -18.27 -8.18
CA ILE A 506 8.71 -18.92 -8.39
C ILE A 506 7.64 -17.87 -8.66
N THR A 507 7.50 -16.85 -7.79
CA THR A 507 6.51 -15.78 -7.97
C THR A 507 6.73 -15.00 -9.25
N HIS A 508 7.98 -14.62 -9.59
CA HIS A 508 8.30 -13.97 -10.86
C HIS A 508 7.87 -14.78 -12.08
N ILE A 509 8.12 -16.10 -12.09
CA ILE A 509 7.74 -16.93 -13.23
C ILE A 509 6.21 -17.05 -13.33
N LEU A 510 5.52 -17.20 -12.21
CA LEU A 510 4.06 -17.24 -12.21
C LEU A 510 3.46 -15.90 -12.67
N ASN A 511 3.98 -14.78 -12.18
CA ASN A 511 3.58 -13.44 -12.62
C ASN A 511 3.77 -13.28 -14.13
N ASN A 512 4.97 -13.60 -14.64
CA ASN A 512 5.30 -13.47 -16.05
C ASN A 512 4.40 -14.34 -16.93
N LYS A 513 4.10 -15.59 -16.50
CA LYS A 513 3.13 -16.47 -17.18
C LYS A 513 1.69 -15.95 -17.11
N SER A 514 1.40 -15.09 -16.18
CA SER A 514 0.09 -14.44 -16.02
C SER A 514 -0.02 -13.12 -16.80
N GLY A 515 1.09 -12.64 -17.38
CA GLY A 515 1.16 -11.34 -18.06
C GLY A 515 1.29 -10.18 -17.10
N ILE A 516 1.85 -10.41 -15.92
CA ILE A 516 2.19 -9.39 -14.92
C ILE A 516 3.70 -9.35 -14.71
N ASP A 517 4.25 -8.18 -14.40
CA ASP A 517 5.65 -8.03 -14.01
C ASP A 517 5.82 -6.92 -12.98
N PHE A 518 7.00 -6.89 -12.36
CA PHE A 518 7.44 -5.87 -11.41
C PHE A 518 8.79 -5.32 -11.83
N THR A 519 9.05 -4.06 -11.56
CA THR A 519 10.30 -3.37 -11.95
C THR A 519 11.21 -3.07 -10.77
N SER A 520 10.73 -3.26 -9.54
CA SER A 520 11.43 -2.86 -8.31
C SER A 520 11.07 -3.80 -7.17
N TYR A 521 11.95 -3.85 -6.16
CA TYR A 521 11.67 -4.38 -4.82
C TYR A 521 11.43 -3.25 -3.80
N SER A 522 11.21 -2.04 -4.28
CA SER A 522 11.04 -0.84 -3.46
C SER A 522 9.89 -0.01 -4.01
N HIS A 523 9.62 1.11 -3.34
CA HIS A 523 8.58 2.04 -3.73
C HIS A 523 8.90 2.73 -5.06
N THR A 524 7.87 3.21 -5.73
CA THR A 524 8.00 4.02 -6.95
C THR A 524 7.30 5.38 -6.81
N GLY A 525 7.52 6.26 -7.77
CA GLY A 525 6.97 7.61 -7.77
C GLY A 525 5.61 7.75 -8.47
N LEU A 526 4.84 6.66 -8.58
CA LEU A 526 3.50 6.73 -9.18
C LEU A 526 2.51 7.43 -8.23
N PRO A 527 1.55 8.21 -8.75
CA PRO A 527 0.47 8.77 -7.95
C PRO A 527 -0.49 7.67 -7.51
N VAL A 528 -1.18 7.88 -6.40
CA VAL A 528 -2.21 6.98 -5.88
C VAL A 528 -3.62 7.44 -6.22
N GLY A 529 -4.57 6.52 -6.31
CA GLY A 529 -5.99 6.82 -6.39
C GLY A 529 -6.53 7.30 -5.04
N VAL A 530 -7.48 8.23 -5.06
CA VAL A 530 -8.23 8.66 -3.87
C VAL A 530 -9.70 8.57 -4.20
N PHE A 531 -10.39 7.64 -3.54
CA PHE A 531 -11.81 7.39 -3.76
C PHE A 531 -12.58 7.84 -2.52
N ALA A 532 -13.72 8.51 -2.73
CA ALA A 532 -14.52 9.00 -1.63
C ALA A 532 -16.01 8.75 -1.86
N ASN A 533 -16.72 8.41 -0.77
CA ASN A 533 -18.16 8.19 -0.80
C ASN A 533 -18.83 8.85 0.42
N GLY A 534 -20.06 9.34 0.23
CA GLY A 534 -20.89 9.92 1.29
C GLY A 534 -20.61 11.39 1.55
N PHE A 535 -20.65 11.81 2.82
CA PHE A 535 -20.63 13.22 3.20
C PHE A 535 -19.41 13.96 2.68
N GLY A 536 -19.61 14.92 1.78
CA GLY A 536 -18.53 15.77 1.27
C GLY A 536 -17.58 15.08 0.29
N ALA A 537 -17.89 13.88 -0.20
CA ALA A 537 -17.05 13.08 -1.09
C ALA A 537 -16.53 13.88 -2.29
N SER A 538 -17.33 14.77 -2.87
CA SER A 538 -16.94 15.59 -4.04
C SER A 538 -15.72 16.49 -3.83
N GLU A 539 -15.34 16.80 -2.60
CA GLU A 539 -14.12 17.59 -2.29
C GLU A 539 -12.85 16.83 -2.68
N PHE A 540 -12.90 15.49 -2.76
CA PHE A 540 -11.75 14.64 -3.07
C PHE A 540 -11.51 14.40 -4.57
N ASN A 541 -12.31 14.98 -5.45
CA ASN A 541 -12.05 14.97 -6.88
C ASN A 541 -10.81 15.79 -7.24
N GLY A 542 -10.13 15.43 -8.34
CA GLY A 542 -9.03 16.17 -8.92
C GLY A 542 -7.66 15.52 -8.74
N TYR A 543 -6.60 16.25 -9.07
CA TYR A 543 -5.21 15.82 -8.97
C TYR A 543 -4.47 16.79 -8.05
N TYR A 544 -3.89 16.31 -6.97
CA TYR A 544 -3.36 17.15 -5.90
C TYR A 544 -2.20 16.47 -5.14
N ASP A 545 -1.62 17.17 -4.20
CA ASP A 545 -0.61 16.63 -3.27
C ASP A 545 -1.29 15.80 -2.18
N ASN A 546 -0.67 14.72 -1.69
CA ASN A 546 -1.28 13.87 -0.65
C ASN A 546 -1.54 14.60 0.68
N THR A 547 -0.88 15.73 0.94
CA THR A 547 -1.19 16.63 2.07
C THR A 547 -2.60 17.22 1.98
N GLU A 548 -3.17 17.33 0.77
CA GLU A 548 -4.52 17.82 0.58
C GLU A 548 -5.59 16.83 1.07
N ILE A 549 -5.27 15.54 1.23
CA ILE A 549 -6.20 14.57 1.85
C ILE A 549 -6.52 15.03 3.27
N TYR A 550 -5.49 15.35 4.07
CA TYR A 550 -5.67 15.96 5.39
C TYR A 550 -6.46 17.28 5.31
N ASN A 551 -6.03 18.22 4.46
CA ASN A 551 -6.62 19.55 4.39
C ASN A 551 -8.13 19.50 4.05
N LYS A 552 -8.53 18.60 3.16
CA LYS A 552 -9.93 18.38 2.77
C LYS A 552 -10.74 17.77 3.93
N MET A 553 -10.21 16.73 4.60
CA MET A 553 -10.84 16.16 5.79
C MET A 553 -10.98 17.19 6.91
N ALA A 554 -9.91 17.92 7.24
CA ALA A 554 -9.92 18.95 8.29
C ALA A 554 -10.96 20.05 8.03
N LYS A 555 -11.09 20.48 6.75
CA LYS A 555 -12.11 21.43 6.32
C LYS A 555 -13.52 20.89 6.52
N LEU A 556 -13.81 19.65 6.11
CA LEU A 556 -15.12 19.02 6.27
C LEU A 556 -15.49 18.79 7.73
N LEU A 557 -14.48 18.47 8.55
CA LEU A 557 -14.64 18.19 9.98
C LEU A 557 -14.60 19.45 10.85
N ASN A 558 -14.36 20.64 10.27
CA ASN A 558 -14.25 21.91 10.99
C ASN A 558 -13.24 21.84 12.17
N ILE A 559 -12.06 21.28 11.94
CA ILE A 559 -10.93 21.26 12.87
C ILE A 559 -9.83 22.21 12.41
N GLN A 560 -8.99 22.70 13.35
CA GLN A 560 -7.94 23.69 13.08
C GLN A 560 -6.55 23.13 13.34
#